data_6555ff9bcec2dfcdae477cfb064d56c1
#
_entry.id   6555ff9bcec2dfcdae477cfb064d56c1
#
_cell.length_a   1.000
_cell.length_b   1.000
_cell.length_c   1.000
_cell.angle_alpha   90.00
_cell.angle_beta   90.00
_cell.angle_gamma   90.00
#
_symmetry.space_group_name_H-M   'P 1'
#
loop_
_entity.id
_entity.type
_entity.pdbx_description
1 polymer ?
#
loop_
_entity_poly.entity_id
_entity_poly.type
_entity_poly.pdbx_seq_one_letter_code
_entity_poly.pdbx_strand_id
1 'polypeptide(L)'
;LFEAAKQIAPNLRLWGHVRLFSVWDQCVDEAAVALLKKNGWVSPPAGELPSGQDLVDRYLDPLAATPELAPVIETGAEVIKISRLGLDRMKTKDREVAPFVVLIRDRDGDIREVLARAVIDTSGTWQNQNPLGASGIAAKGELEFADRIAYGIPDISGADRKLYSGLRTLVMGGGHSAANALLDLAVVAEGDPDTSLTWAVRGASLAKIFGGGAGDQLPARGRLGDRLRALVDQGRLNIEMSFATHGLRMNGNGVLVEGTTAEGQRTIGPFDRIISATGQRPDFSFASELQLDLHPVVESTRALGPLIDPNEHSCGTVPPHGWRELAHTEPDYFVAGIKSYGRAPTFLLLTGYEQVRSIAAHLAGDHAAADDVRLVLPETGVCNATLDQVAPGGACCTGAEPQAQEPCCERPAAQKATTCCGPAKVAAVKPVLEKAGCCRI
;
A
#
# COMPACT_ATOMS: atom_id res chain seq x y z
N LEU A 1 7.77 11.61 19.79
CA LEU A 1 7.08 11.38 18.53
C LEU A 1 7.06 12.69 17.73
N PHE A 2 7.44 12.64 16.45
CA PHE A 2 7.47 13.82 15.58
C PHE A 2 6.44 13.66 14.47
N GLU A 3 5.58 14.68 14.30
CA GLU A 3 4.58 14.75 13.24
C GLU A 3 4.80 16.06 12.46
N ALA A 4 4.99 15.94 11.15
CA ALA A 4 5.24 17.10 10.29
C ALA A 4 4.06 18.07 10.21
N ALA A 5 2.83 17.56 10.25
CA ALA A 5 1.64 18.38 10.21
C ALA A 5 1.37 19.10 11.54
N LYS A 6 0.49 20.10 11.50
CA LYS A 6 0.07 20.88 12.68
C LYS A 6 -0.77 20.08 13.69
N GLN A 7 -1.26 18.92 13.28
CA GLN A 7 -2.11 18.03 14.07
C GLN A 7 -1.79 16.58 13.73
N ILE A 8 -2.12 15.66 14.63
CA ILE A 8 -1.91 14.23 14.41
C ILE A 8 -2.83 13.68 13.31
N ALA A 9 -2.45 12.53 12.75
CA ALA A 9 -3.21 11.78 11.75
C ALA A 9 -3.66 12.61 10.53
N PRO A 10 -2.80 13.48 9.94
CA PRO A 10 -3.21 14.37 8.86
C PRO A 10 -3.73 13.62 7.65
N ASN A 11 -3.13 12.49 7.32
CA ASN A 11 -3.52 11.69 6.16
C ASN A 11 -4.91 11.06 6.33
N LEU A 12 -5.27 10.58 7.55
CA LEU A 12 -6.61 10.07 7.82
C LEU A 12 -7.67 11.15 7.66
N ARG A 13 -7.38 12.38 8.08
CA ARG A 13 -8.30 13.52 7.94
C ARG A 13 -8.57 13.87 6.49
N LEU A 14 -7.58 13.69 5.59
CA LEU A 14 -7.75 13.94 4.15
C LEU A 14 -8.77 12.98 3.50
N TRP A 15 -8.87 11.75 4.00
CA TRP A 15 -9.86 10.77 3.54
C TRP A 15 -10.83 10.38 4.66
N GLY A 16 -11.08 11.29 5.59
CA GLY A 16 -11.95 11.10 6.75
C GLY A 16 -13.39 10.68 6.40
N HIS A 17 -13.90 11.09 5.25
CA HIS A 17 -15.20 10.71 4.71
C HIS A 17 -15.31 9.22 4.33
N VAL A 18 -14.19 8.55 4.09
CA VAL A 18 -14.18 7.15 3.64
C VAL A 18 -14.49 6.22 4.80
N ARG A 19 -15.49 5.36 4.64
CA ARG A 19 -15.80 4.30 5.60
C ARG A 19 -14.88 3.11 5.40
N LEU A 20 -14.28 2.64 6.49
CA LEU A 20 -13.44 1.46 6.48
C LEU A 20 -14.30 0.20 6.27
N PHE A 21 -13.67 -0.86 5.84
CA PHE A 21 -14.28 -2.20 5.76
C PHE A 21 -13.91 -3.09 6.95
N SER A 22 -13.04 -2.62 7.86
CA SER A 22 -12.72 -3.25 9.14
C SER A 22 -13.59 -2.64 10.25
N VAL A 23 -14.13 -3.48 11.11
CA VAL A 23 -14.91 -3.06 12.29
C VAL A 23 -14.01 -2.47 13.37
N TRP A 24 -14.58 -1.77 14.37
CA TRP A 24 -13.82 -1.12 15.44
C TRP A 24 -12.83 -2.04 16.14
N ASP A 25 -13.20 -3.29 16.46
CA ASP A 25 -12.30 -4.26 17.10
C ASP A 25 -11.02 -4.55 16.30
N GLN A 26 -11.08 -4.36 14.98
CA GLN A 26 -9.93 -4.53 14.08
C GLN A 26 -9.19 -3.21 13.80
N CYS A 27 -9.68 -2.10 14.35
CA CYS A 27 -9.14 -0.76 14.11
C CYS A 27 -8.45 -0.15 15.32
N VAL A 28 -8.45 -0.81 16.48
CA VAL A 28 -7.86 -0.32 17.73
C VAL A 28 -6.79 -1.28 18.25
N ASP A 29 -5.78 -0.73 18.89
CA ASP A 29 -4.70 -1.48 19.54
C ASP A 29 -5.04 -1.76 21.00
N GLU A 30 -4.69 -2.96 21.51
CA GLU A 30 -5.01 -3.36 22.89
C GLU A 30 -4.33 -2.49 23.95
N ALA A 31 -3.05 -2.13 23.76
CA ALA A 31 -2.32 -1.29 24.70
C ALA A 31 -2.87 0.14 24.71
N ALA A 32 -3.21 0.66 23.52
CA ALA A 32 -3.86 1.96 23.38
C ALA A 32 -5.26 1.97 24.04
N VAL A 33 -6.05 0.92 23.86
CA VAL A 33 -7.36 0.77 24.52
C VAL A 33 -7.21 0.70 26.03
N ALA A 34 -6.21 -0.02 26.56
CA ALA A 34 -5.94 -0.07 27.99
C ALA A 34 -5.59 1.31 28.57
N LEU A 35 -4.74 2.07 27.85
CA LEU A 35 -4.36 3.43 28.24
C LEU A 35 -5.57 4.37 28.20
N LEU A 36 -6.36 4.32 27.15
CA LEU A 36 -7.56 5.13 26.98
C LEU A 36 -8.61 4.86 28.08
N LYS A 37 -8.87 3.57 28.39
CA LYS A 37 -9.80 3.17 29.47
C LYS A 37 -9.36 3.68 30.83
N LYS A 38 -8.05 3.67 31.12
CA LYS A 38 -7.47 4.26 32.34
C LYS A 38 -7.80 5.74 32.46
N ASN A 39 -7.96 6.44 31.32
CA ASN A 39 -8.29 7.85 31.22
C ASN A 39 -9.80 8.11 30.98
N GLY A 40 -10.67 7.12 31.27
CA GLY A 40 -12.12 7.28 31.21
C GLY A 40 -12.78 7.18 29.82
N TRP A 41 -12.02 6.72 28.81
CA TRP A 41 -12.55 6.56 27.46
C TRP A 41 -13.53 5.38 27.36
N VAL A 42 -14.55 5.54 26.57
CA VAL A 42 -15.55 4.51 26.26
C VAL A 42 -15.35 4.02 24.84
N SER A 43 -15.12 2.70 24.69
CA SER A 43 -14.96 2.09 23.36
C SER A 43 -16.21 2.27 22.52
N PRO A 44 -16.07 2.61 21.24
CA PRO A 44 -17.17 2.51 20.29
C PRO A 44 -17.68 1.06 20.19
N PRO A 45 -18.92 0.84 19.67
CA PRO A 45 -19.44 -0.50 19.48
C PRO A 45 -18.55 -1.34 18.56
N ALA A 46 -18.12 -2.49 19.03
CA ALA A 46 -17.10 -3.34 18.42
C ALA A 46 -17.35 -3.69 16.94
N GLY A 47 -18.60 -4.02 16.61
CA GLY A 47 -19.03 -4.47 15.28
C GLY A 47 -19.36 -3.36 14.28
N GLU A 48 -19.31 -2.08 14.67
CA GLU A 48 -19.57 -0.95 13.76
C GLU A 48 -18.35 -0.67 12.88
N LEU A 49 -18.61 -0.16 11.67
CA LEU A 49 -17.59 0.25 10.71
C LEU A 49 -17.29 1.74 10.89
N PRO A 50 -16.08 2.12 11.34
CA PRO A 50 -15.70 3.53 11.41
C PRO A 50 -15.45 4.13 10.03
N SER A 51 -15.58 5.44 9.92
CA SER A 51 -14.94 6.24 8.88
C SER A 51 -13.51 6.62 9.30
N GLY A 52 -12.72 7.18 8.39
CA GLY A 52 -11.42 7.75 8.74
C GLY A 52 -11.55 8.86 9.79
N GLN A 53 -12.60 9.69 9.70
CA GLN A 53 -12.86 10.76 10.67
C GLN A 53 -13.29 10.18 12.03
N ASP A 54 -14.10 9.11 12.06
CA ASP A 54 -14.44 8.43 13.31
C ASP A 54 -13.21 7.89 14.03
N LEU A 55 -12.22 7.31 13.29
CA LEU A 55 -10.97 6.87 13.89
C LEU A 55 -10.21 8.02 14.53
N VAL A 56 -10.19 9.18 13.87
CA VAL A 56 -9.52 10.36 14.42
C VAL A 56 -10.23 10.85 15.67
N ASP A 57 -11.52 11.16 15.58
CA ASP A 57 -12.26 11.86 16.63
C ASP A 57 -12.51 11.00 17.86
N ARG A 58 -12.75 9.69 17.65
CA ARG A 58 -13.18 8.79 18.70
C ARG A 58 -12.06 7.91 19.28
N TYR A 59 -10.88 7.86 18.62
CA TYR A 59 -9.77 7.02 19.05
C TYR A 59 -8.43 7.76 19.09
N LEU A 60 -7.95 8.33 17.96
CA LEU A 60 -6.59 8.88 17.89
C LEU A 60 -6.44 10.21 18.62
N ASP A 61 -7.39 11.15 18.49
CA ASP A 61 -7.35 12.42 19.22
C ASP A 61 -7.48 12.20 20.74
N PRO A 62 -8.41 11.36 21.25
CA PRO A 62 -8.43 10.98 22.66
C PRO A 62 -7.13 10.31 23.13
N LEU A 63 -6.54 9.43 22.32
CA LEU A 63 -5.29 8.75 22.65
C LEU A 63 -4.13 9.73 22.77
N ALA A 64 -3.98 10.62 21.80
CA ALA A 64 -2.93 11.63 21.80
C ALA A 64 -3.06 12.65 22.95
N ALA A 65 -4.29 12.88 23.41
CA ALA A 65 -4.58 13.78 24.52
C ALA A 65 -4.34 13.15 25.91
N THR A 66 -4.00 11.86 26.01
CA THR A 66 -3.71 11.22 27.30
C THR A 66 -2.50 11.86 27.97
N PRO A 67 -2.47 11.93 29.33
CA PRO A 67 -1.34 12.51 30.08
C PRO A 67 0.00 11.83 29.77
N GLU A 68 -0.03 10.57 29.36
CA GLU A 68 1.15 9.78 29.01
C GLU A 68 1.72 10.13 27.64
N LEU A 69 0.87 10.47 26.68
CA LEU A 69 1.30 10.71 25.27
C LEU A 69 1.39 12.19 24.90
N ALA A 70 0.50 13.04 25.40
CA ALA A 70 0.49 14.46 25.04
C ALA A 70 1.85 15.17 25.21
N PRO A 71 2.63 14.92 26.29
CA PRO A 71 3.93 15.57 26.47
C PRO A 71 5.02 15.10 25.50
N VAL A 72 4.85 13.95 24.84
CA VAL A 72 5.87 13.33 23.98
C VAL A 72 5.53 13.42 22.49
N ILE A 73 4.37 13.96 22.15
CA ILE A 73 3.95 14.21 20.76
C ILE A 73 4.29 15.65 20.39
N GLU A 74 5.07 15.82 19.36
CA GLU A 74 5.45 17.14 18.82
C GLU A 74 4.95 17.25 17.38
N THR A 75 3.98 18.14 17.16
CA THR A 75 3.38 18.44 15.86
C THR A 75 4.01 19.67 15.21
N GLY A 76 4.04 19.71 13.87
CA GLY A 76 4.78 20.74 13.11
C GLY A 76 6.29 20.52 13.21
N ALA A 77 6.71 19.29 13.40
CA ALA A 77 8.09 18.85 13.55
C ALA A 77 8.43 17.86 12.42
N GLU A 78 8.90 18.38 11.31
CA GLU A 78 9.20 17.59 10.12
C GLU A 78 10.59 16.96 10.22
N VAL A 79 10.68 15.63 10.21
CA VAL A 79 11.97 14.94 10.08
C VAL A 79 12.44 15.05 8.64
N ILE A 80 13.52 15.82 8.42
CA ILE A 80 14.04 16.10 7.07
C ILE A 80 15.24 15.25 6.69
N LYS A 81 16.04 14.76 7.67
CA LYS A 81 17.17 13.84 7.45
C LYS A 81 17.42 12.99 8.67
N ILE A 82 17.89 11.77 8.41
CA ILE A 82 18.36 10.83 9.44
C ILE A 82 19.71 10.27 8.99
N SER A 83 20.66 10.21 9.91
CA SER A 83 21.98 9.60 9.71
C SER A 83 22.49 9.01 11.03
N ARG A 84 23.73 8.51 11.06
CA ARG A 84 24.47 8.17 12.29
C ARG A 84 25.44 9.26 12.63
N LEU A 85 25.61 9.56 13.92
CA LEU A 85 26.50 10.62 14.38
C LEU A 85 27.96 10.34 13.94
N GLY A 86 28.48 11.22 13.09
CA GLY A 86 29.85 11.15 12.57
C GLY A 86 30.10 10.06 11.52
N LEU A 87 29.07 9.35 11.05
CA LEU A 87 29.19 8.25 10.09
C LEU A 87 28.25 8.48 8.88
N ASP A 88 28.84 8.64 7.69
CA ASP A 88 28.10 8.55 6.44
C ASP A 88 27.73 7.09 6.11
N ARG A 89 26.94 6.90 5.05
CA ARG A 89 26.44 5.59 4.64
C ARG A 89 27.55 4.57 4.36
N MET A 90 28.74 4.99 3.95
CA MET A 90 29.85 4.10 3.58
C MET A 90 30.62 3.53 4.77
N LYS A 91 30.45 4.10 5.97
CA LYS A 91 31.16 3.68 7.17
C LYS A 91 30.31 2.69 7.97
N THR A 92 30.84 1.47 8.14
CA THR A 92 30.17 0.37 8.85
C THR A 92 30.72 0.16 10.27
N LYS A 93 32.01 0.45 10.50
CA LYS A 93 32.65 0.24 11.80
C LYS A 93 32.01 1.12 12.87
N ASP A 94 31.70 0.56 14.01
CA ASP A 94 31.10 1.19 15.20
C ASP A 94 29.70 1.84 14.92
N ARG A 95 29.08 1.46 13.80
CA ARG A 95 27.77 2.01 13.37
C ARG A 95 26.65 1.60 14.31
N GLU A 96 26.70 0.39 14.84
CA GLU A 96 25.73 -0.18 15.78
C GLU A 96 25.71 0.53 17.14
N VAL A 97 26.80 1.20 17.54
CA VAL A 97 26.89 1.93 18.80
C VAL A 97 26.73 3.45 18.62
N ALA A 98 26.88 3.96 17.42
CA ALA A 98 26.68 5.39 17.13
C ALA A 98 25.19 5.73 17.22
N PRO A 99 24.78 6.80 17.94
CA PRO A 99 23.39 7.23 17.96
C PRO A 99 22.94 7.74 16.58
N PHE A 100 21.65 7.67 16.32
CA PHE A 100 21.05 8.37 15.18
C PHE A 100 21.10 9.87 15.41
N VAL A 101 21.37 10.60 14.34
CA VAL A 101 21.18 12.05 14.22
C VAL A 101 19.94 12.28 13.39
N VAL A 102 18.93 12.90 14.00
CA VAL A 102 17.65 13.23 13.35
C VAL A 102 17.56 14.74 13.22
N LEU A 103 17.53 15.24 11.98
CA LEU A 103 17.32 16.67 11.72
C LEU A 103 15.83 16.94 11.58
N ILE A 104 15.34 17.87 12.39
CA ILE A 104 13.95 18.24 12.48
C ILE A 104 13.79 19.71 12.10
N ARG A 105 12.90 19.97 11.16
CA ARG A 105 12.45 21.32 10.81
C ARG A 105 11.17 21.63 11.57
N ASP A 106 11.16 22.73 12.31
CA ASP A 106 9.96 23.19 12.99
C ASP A 106 9.07 24.07 12.09
N ARG A 107 7.99 24.62 12.67
CA ARG A 107 7.01 25.45 11.96
C ARG A 107 7.55 26.77 11.46
N ASP A 108 8.59 27.29 12.11
CA ASP A 108 9.23 28.55 11.80
C ASP A 108 10.35 28.38 10.76
N GLY A 109 10.64 27.12 10.41
CA GLY A 109 11.68 26.73 9.44
C GLY A 109 13.04 26.53 10.08
N ASP A 110 13.16 26.66 11.40
CA ASP A 110 14.38 26.39 12.12
C ASP A 110 14.68 24.89 12.17
N ILE A 111 15.95 24.55 12.01
CA ILE A 111 16.42 23.16 12.01
C ILE A 111 17.17 22.89 13.32
N ARG A 112 16.75 21.83 13.99
CA ARG A 112 17.43 21.30 15.17
C ARG A 112 17.82 19.85 14.98
N GLU A 113 18.80 19.42 15.76
CA GLU A 113 19.29 18.06 15.81
C GLU A 113 18.79 17.35 17.08
N VAL A 114 18.37 16.11 16.92
CA VAL A 114 18.00 15.22 18.02
C VAL A 114 18.78 13.92 17.89
N LEU A 115 19.38 13.48 19.00
CA LEU A 115 20.04 12.18 19.06
C LEU A 115 19.06 11.12 19.54
N ALA A 116 19.05 9.96 18.87
CA ALA A 116 18.20 8.84 19.24
C ALA A 116 18.98 7.52 19.21
N ARG A 117 18.64 6.60 20.11
CA ARG A 117 19.18 5.24 20.12
C ARG A 117 18.57 4.39 19.00
N ALA A 118 17.28 4.55 18.77
CA ALA A 118 16.51 3.83 17.77
C ALA A 118 15.55 4.76 17.04
N VAL A 119 15.16 4.41 15.83
CA VAL A 119 14.16 5.12 15.04
C VAL A 119 13.13 4.14 14.51
N ILE A 120 11.84 4.46 14.71
CA ILE A 120 10.73 3.75 14.09
C ILE A 120 10.04 4.73 13.14
N ASP A 121 10.18 4.50 11.85
CA ASP A 121 9.56 5.30 10.79
C ASP A 121 8.15 4.79 10.50
N THR A 122 7.16 5.59 10.87
CA THR A 122 5.73 5.33 10.63
C THR A 122 5.11 6.42 9.73
N SER A 123 5.93 7.11 8.92
CA SER A 123 5.50 8.28 8.12
C SER A 123 4.48 7.94 7.01
N GLY A 124 4.27 6.66 6.71
CA GLY A 124 3.29 6.22 5.73
C GLY A 124 3.73 6.45 4.27
N THR A 125 2.74 6.40 3.37
CA THR A 125 2.97 6.51 1.91
C THR A 125 2.07 7.56 1.25
N TRP A 126 1.10 8.14 1.98
CA TRP A 126 0.06 8.99 1.42
C TRP A 126 0.59 10.20 0.65
N GLN A 127 1.68 10.79 1.10
CA GLN A 127 2.26 11.99 0.47
C GLN A 127 3.03 11.68 -0.82
N ASN A 128 3.31 10.41 -1.12
CA ASN A 128 4.05 9.99 -2.31
C ASN A 128 3.17 9.13 -3.22
N GLN A 129 2.25 9.80 -3.91
CA GLN A 129 1.29 9.17 -4.81
C GLN A 129 1.99 8.61 -6.07
N ASN A 130 1.49 7.48 -6.58
CA ASN A 130 1.91 6.98 -7.88
C ASN A 130 1.37 7.88 -9.00
N PRO A 131 2.17 8.17 -10.01
CA PRO A 131 1.71 8.93 -11.17
C PRO A 131 0.72 8.12 -12.02
N LEU A 132 0.06 8.80 -12.95
CA LEU A 132 -0.86 8.18 -13.92
C LEU A 132 -0.15 7.30 -14.95
N GLY A 133 1.11 7.63 -15.27
CA GLY A 133 1.88 6.91 -16.28
C GLY A 133 2.09 5.45 -15.91
N ALA A 134 1.76 4.54 -16.81
CA ALA A 134 1.82 3.08 -16.59
C ALA A 134 3.22 2.57 -16.31
N SER A 135 4.26 3.30 -16.74
CA SER A 135 5.67 2.98 -16.48
C SER A 135 6.14 3.40 -15.09
N GLY A 136 5.26 3.91 -14.22
CA GLY A 136 5.61 4.36 -12.86
C GLY A 136 6.30 5.74 -12.80
N ILE A 137 6.30 6.47 -13.89
CA ILE A 137 6.72 7.87 -14.01
C ILE A 137 5.53 8.71 -14.49
N ALA A 138 5.57 10.02 -14.30
CA ALA A 138 4.52 10.90 -14.75
C ALA A 138 4.27 10.74 -16.27
N ALA A 139 3.01 10.63 -16.66
CA ALA A 139 2.64 10.64 -18.06
C ALA A 139 2.98 11.99 -18.68
N LYS A 140 3.28 12.03 -19.99
CA LYS A 140 3.53 13.30 -20.69
C LYS A 140 2.33 14.23 -20.51
N GLY A 141 2.56 15.45 -20.04
CA GLY A 141 1.50 16.43 -19.77
C GLY A 141 0.82 16.28 -18.40
N GLU A 142 1.09 15.26 -17.60
CA GLU A 142 0.44 15.03 -16.31
C GLU A 142 0.61 16.22 -15.36
N LEU A 143 1.81 16.80 -15.30
CA LEU A 143 2.09 17.97 -14.46
C LEU A 143 1.42 19.26 -14.98
N GLU A 144 1.18 19.35 -16.28
CA GLU A 144 0.52 20.51 -16.90
C GLU A 144 -0.97 20.57 -16.55
N PHE A 145 -1.58 19.40 -16.26
CA PHE A 145 -3.00 19.26 -15.92
C PHE A 145 -3.23 18.90 -14.45
N ALA A 146 -2.27 19.18 -13.55
CA ALA A 146 -2.35 18.85 -12.13
C ALA A 146 -3.60 19.42 -11.43
N ASP A 147 -4.11 20.56 -11.88
CA ASP A 147 -5.35 21.19 -11.39
C ASP A 147 -6.63 20.41 -11.73
N ARG A 148 -6.54 19.47 -12.69
CA ARG A 148 -7.65 18.60 -13.11
C ARG A 148 -7.53 17.18 -12.58
N ILE A 149 -6.42 16.84 -11.89
CA ILE A 149 -6.12 15.51 -11.38
C ILE A 149 -6.23 15.52 -9.88
N ALA A 150 -7.15 14.72 -9.34
CA ALA A 150 -7.20 14.43 -7.91
C ALA A 150 -6.51 13.10 -7.63
N TYR A 151 -5.55 13.08 -6.70
CA TYR A 151 -4.88 11.86 -6.25
C TYR A 151 -5.55 11.32 -4.98
N GLY A 152 -5.72 10.00 -4.91
CA GLY A 152 -6.34 9.34 -3.76
C GLY A 152 -7.85 9.22 -3.86
N ILE A 153 -8.57 9.62 -2.81
CA ILE A 153 -10.04 9.48 -2.70
C ILE A 153 -10.63 10.85 -2.35
N PRO A 154 -11.03 11.65 -3.35
CA PRO A 154 -11.73 12.92 -3.10
C PRO A 154 -13.11 12.69 -2.46
N ASP A 155 -13.62 13.67 -1.73
CA ASP A 155 -14.94 13.62 -1.09
C ASP A 155 -16.06 13.99 -2.10
N ILE A 156 -16.26 13.10 -3.07
CA ILE A 156 -17.15 13.30 -4.23
C ILE A 156 -18.60 13.50 -3.81
N SER A 157 -19.04 12.80 -2.78
CA SER A 157 -20.43 12.90 -2.29
C SER A 157 -20.65 14.07 -1.32
N GLY A 158 -19.58 14.65 -0.81
CA GLY A 158 -19.57 15.74 0.18
C GLY A 158 -18.94 17.03 -0.35
N ALA A 159 -17.78 17.39 0.22
CA ALA A 159 -17.15 18.70 0.01
C ALA A 159 -16.78 18.98 -1.46
N ASP A 160 -16.36 17.94 -2.20
CA ASP A 160 -15.87 18.06 -3.58
C ASP A 160 -16.99 17.86 -4.63
N ARG A 161 -18.26 17.66 -4.20
CA ARG A 161 -19.37 17.33 -5.12
C ARG A 161 -19.44 18.24 -6.35
N LYS A 162 -19.24 19.54 -6.15
CA LYS A 162 -19.31 20.54 -7.23
C LYS A 162 -18.21 20.40 -8.28
N LEU A 163 -17.12 19.69 -7.95
CA LEU A 163 -16.02 19.44 -8.86
C LEU A 163 -16.29 18.26 -9.80
N TYR A 164 -17.40 17.52 -9.58
CA TYR A 164 -17.71 16.30 -10.33
C TYR A 164 -19.13 16.29 -10.93
N SER A 165 -20.10 16.98 -10.30
CA SER A 165 -21.50 17.04 -10.76
C SER A 165 -21.58 17.71 -12.14
N GLY A 166 -22.26 17.07 -13.10
CA GLY A 166 -22.39 17.52 -14.49
C GLY A 166 -21.12 17.41 -15.33
N LEU A 167 -20.09 16.70 -14.86
CA LEU A 167 -18.79 16.62 -15.51
C LEU A 167 -18.43 15.20 -15.96
N ARG A 168 -17.58 15.11 -16.99
CA ARG A 168 -17.00 13.86 -17.48
C ARG A 168 -15.79 13.52 -16.62
N THR A 169 -15.88 12.46 -15.84
CA THR A 169 -14.81 12.08 -14.91
C THR A 169 -14.21 10.74 -15.31
N LEU A 170 -12.88 10.70 -15.38
CA LEU A 170 -12.09 9.48 -15.54
C LEU A 170 -11.55 9.05 -14.18
N VAL A 171 -11.79 7.79 -13.79
CA VAL A 171 -11.16 7.16 -12.64
C VAL A 171 -10.11 6.16 -13.12
N MET A 172 -8.87 6.30 -12.65
CA MET A 172 -7.75 5.43 -13.01
C MET A 172 -7.26 4.63 -11.82
N GLY A 173 -7.24 3.32 -11.94
CA GLY A 173 -6.77 2.40 -10.90
C GLY A 173 -7.70 1.22 -10.68
N GLY A 174 -7.19 0.17 -10.02
CA GLY A 174 -7.90 -1.09 -9.81
C GLY A 174 -8.01 -1.48 -8.32
N GLY A 175 -7.86 -0.54 -7.40
CA GLY A 175 -7.96 -0.78 -5.95
C GLY A 175 -9.27 -0.29 -5.34
N HIS A 176 -9.39 -0.47 -4.02
CA HIS A 176 -10.57 -0.03 -3.25
C HIS A 176 -10.83 1.49 -3.35
N SER A 177 -9.77 2.30 -3.50
CA SER A 177 -9.91 3.75 -3.71
C SER A 177 -10.65 4.07 -5.00
N ALA A 178 -10.35 3.37 -6.10
CA ALA A 178 -11.07 3.52 -7.36
C ALA A 178 -12.51 3.06 -7.22
N ALA A 179 -12.76 1.93 -6.53
CA ALA A 179 -14.11 1.43 -6.29
C ALA A 179 -14.98 2.42 -5.51
N ASN A 180 -14.45 3.02 -4.44
CA ASN A 180 -15.16 4.05 -3.68
C ASN A 180 -15.46 5.27 -4.57
N ALA A 181 -14.47 5.81 -5.28
CA ALA A 181 -14.66 6.97 -6.15
C ALA A 181 -15.73 6.72 -7.24
N LEU A 182 -15.73 5.53 -7.86
CA LEU A 182 -16.74 5.15 -8.86
C LEU A 182 -18.14 5.05 -8.28
N LEU A 183 -18.28 4.47 -7.09
CA LEU A 183 -19.59 4.36 -6.42
C LEU A 183 -20.12 5.71 -5.98
N ASP A 184 -19.26 6.61 -5.50
CA ASP A 184 -19.65 7.97 -5.13
C ASP A 184 -20.01 8.80 -6.36
N LEU A 185 -19.28 8.68 -7.46
CA LEU A 185 -19.63 9.31 -8.75
C LEU A 185 -20.98 8.78 -9.27
N ALA A 186 -21.26 7.49 -9.11
CA ALA A 186 -22.53 6.91 -9.52
C ALA A 186 -23.73 7.50 -8.74
N VAL A 187 -23.53 7.78 -7.44
CA VAL A 187 -24.53 8.48 -6.61
C VAL A 187 -24.72 9.94 -7.08
N VAL A 188 -23.62 10.61 -7.46
CA VAL A 188 -23.73 11.98 -8.02
C VAL A 188 -24.47 11.98 -9.34
N ALA A 189 -24.21 11.00 -10.22
CA ALA A 189 -24.88 10.85 -11.52
C ALA A 189 -26.38 10.55 -11.40
N GLU A 190 -26.85 9.94 -10.31
CA GLU A 190 -28.30 9.76 -10.05
C GLU A 190 -29.02 11.10 -9.86
N GLY A 191 -28.33 12.09 -9.30
CA GLY A 191 -28.89 13.42 -9.06
C GLY A 191 -28.59 14.43 -10.17
N ASP A 192 -27.65 14.13 -11.07
CA ASP A 192 -27.21 15.00 -12.17
C ASP A 192 -26.85 14.14 -13.38
N PRO A 193 -27.80 13.95 -14.32
CA PRO A 193 -27.63 13.06 -15.48
C PRO A 193 -26.53 13.45 -16.47
N ASP A 194 -26.03 14.69 -16.41
CA ASP A 194 -24.90 15.13 -17.23
C ASP A 194 -23.55 14.63 -16.70
N THR A 195 -23.54 14.05 -15.49
CA THR A 195 -22.35 13.41 -14.91
C THR A 195 -22.06 12.09 -15.60
N SER A 196 -20.88 11.95 -16.18
CA SER A 196 -20.48 10.71 -16.83
C SER A 196 -19.19 10.13 -16.23
N LEU A 197 -19.17 8.80 -16.13
CA LEU A 197 -18.12 8.02 -15.49
C LEU A 197 -17.38 7.16 -16.51
N THR A 198 -16.08 7.25 -16.50
CA THR A 198 -15.21 6.32 -17.23
C THR A 198 -14.19 5.72 -16.26
N TRP A 199 -13.96 4.44 -16.37
CA TRP A 199 -13.01 3.70 -15.54
C TRP A 199 -11.93 3.08 -16.40
N ALA A 200 -10.66 3.45 -16.18
CA ALA A 200 -9.52 2.89 -16.88
C ALA A 200 -8.66 2.03 -15.94
N VAL A 201 -8.38 0.80 -16.36
CA VAL A 201 -7.58 -0.18 -15.63
C VAL A 201 -6.48 -0.77 -16.50
N ARG A 202 -5.30 -1.00 -15.92
CA ARG A 202 -4.17 -1.65 -16.60
C ARG A 202 -4.39 -3.15 -16.78
N GLY A 203 -5.16 -3.77 -15.88
CA GLY A 203 -5.44 -5.20 -15.92
C GLY A 203 -6.38 -5.58 -17.07
N ALA A 204 -6.22 -6.80 -17.56
CA ALA A 204 -7.12 -7.40 -18.54
C ALA A 204 -8.37 -8.05 -17.91
N SER A 205 -8.49 -8.04 -16.58
CA SER A 205 -9.62 -8.62 -15.84
C SER A 205 -9.97 -7.77 -14.62
N LEU A 206 -11.27 -7.70 -14.33
CA LEU A 206 -11.82 -7.04 -13.13
C LEU A 206 -12.00 -8.02 -11.95
N ALA A 207 -11.75 -9.30 -12.12
CA ALA A 207 -12.03 -10.34 -11.13
C ALA A 207 -11.38 -10.05 -9.75
N LYS A 208 -10.11 -9.65 -9.74
CA LYS A 208 -9.42 -9.26 -8.49
C LYS A 208 -10.04 -8.03 -7.82
N ILE A 209 -10.59 -7.10 -8.61
CA ILE A 209 -11.14 -5.84 -8.12
C ILE A 209 -12.49 -6.06 -7.46
N PHE A 210 -13.30 -6.97 -8.02
CA PHE A 210 -14.58 -7.35 -7.42
C PHE A 210 -14.44 -8.16 -6.12
N GLY A 211 -13.26 -8.76 -5.88
CA GLY A 211 -12.98 -9.50 -4.64
C GLY A 211 -13.82 -10.77 -4.48
N GLY A 212 -13.85 -11.27 -3.25
CA GLY A 212 -14.49 -12.54 -2.90
C GLY A 212 -16.01 -12.49 -2.65
N GLY A 213 -16.63 -11.30 -2.75
CA GLY A 213 -18.07 -11.15 -2.48
C GLY A 213 -18.47 -11.69 -1.11
N ALA A 214 -19.46 -12.59 -1.07
CA ALA A 214 -19.93 -13.24 0.16
C ALA A 214 -18.89 -14.17 0.84
N GLY A 215 -17.84 -14.59 0.13
CA GLY A 215 -16.73 -15.39 0.69
C GLY A 215 -15.64 -14.55 1.36
N ASP A 216 -15.72 -13.22 1.31
CA ASP A 216 -14.76 -12.34 1.94
C ASP A 216 -14.98 -12.29 3.46
N GLN A 217 -13.95 -12.57 4.27
CA GLN A 217 -14.02 -12.51 5.73
C GLN A 217 -14.22 -11.08 6.28
N LEU A 218 -14.04 -10.04 5.45
CA LEU A 218 -14.47 -8.68 5.72
C LEU A 218 -15.76 -8.37 4.91
N PRO A 219 -16.96 -8.54 5.48
CA PRO A 219 -18.21 -8.43 4.72
C PRO A 219 -18.40 -7.08 4.03
N ALA A 220 -17.88 -6.01 4.60
CA ALA A 220 -17.95 -4.68 3.99
C ALA A 220 -17.06 -4.56 2.74
N ARG A 221 -15.90 -5.23 2.74
CA ARG A 221 -15.00 -5.32 1.57
C ARG A 221 -15.66 -6.12 0.44
N GLY A 222 -16.28 -7.27 0.77
CA GLY A 222 -17.04 -8.07 -0.20
C GLY A 222 -18.17 -7.26 -0.82
N ARG A 223 -19.00 -6.57 0.01
CA ARG A 223 -20.08 -5.71 -0.49
C ARG A 223 -19.62 -4.57 -1.38
N LEU A 224 -18.43 -4.00 -1.14
CA LEU A 224 -17.86 -2.96 -2.03
C LEU A 224 -17.66 -3.51 -3.44
N GLY A 225 -17.08 -4.71 -3.56
CA GLY A 225 -16.89 -5.40 -4.84
C GLY A 225 -18.20 -5.75 -5.53
N ASP A 226 -19.19 -6.24 -4.78
CA ASP A 226 -20.52 -6.59 -5.32
C ASP A 226 -21.25 -5.34 -5.86
N ARG A 227 -21.21 -4.21 -5.15
CA ARG A 227 -21.79 -2.94 -5.61
C ARG A 227 -21.09 -2.43 -6.89
N LEU A 228 -19.77 -2.52 -6.95
CA LEU A 228 -19.02 -2.13 -8.15
C LEU A 228 -19.35 -3.04 -9.33
N ARG A 229 -19.47 -4.34 -9.12
CA ARG A 229 -19.90 -5.31 -10.13
C ARG A 229 -21.30 -4.96 -10.66
N ALA A 230 -22.25 -4.70 -9.76
CA ALA A 230 -23.61 -4.31 -10.16
C ALA A 230 -23.62 -3.02 -11.00
N LEU A 231 -22.75 -2.06 -10.70
CA LEU A 231 -22.61 -0.83 -11.49
C LEU A 231 -22.13 -1.11 -12.92
N VAL A 232 -21.17 -2.04 -13.05
CA VAL A 232 -20.65 -2.50 -14.33
C VAL A 232 -21.72 -3.26 -15.13
N ASP A 233 -22.40 -4.22 -14.50
CA ASP A 233 -23.41 -5.07 -15.14
C ASP A 233 -24.64 -4.26 -15.61
N GLN A 234 -24.95 -3.13 -14.94
CA GLN A 234 -25.99 -2.20 -15.34
C GLN A 234 -25.57 -1.24 -16.46
N GLY A 235 -24.32 -1.27 -16.90
CA GLY A 235 -23.80 -0.38 -17.95
C GLY A 235 -23.77 1.11 -17.54
N ARG A 236 -23.67 1.40 -16.24
CA ARG A 236 -23.73 2.77 -15.70
C ARG A 236 -22.39 3.51 -15.76
N LEU A 237 -21.34 2.86 -16.28
CA LEU A 237 -20.03 3.47 -16.49
C LEU A 237 -19.34 2.88 -17.74
N ASN A 238 -18.49 3.67 -18.37
CA ASN A 238 -17.64 3.20 -19.45
C ASN A 238 -16.36 2.57 -18.88
N ILE A 239 -15.87 1.47 -19.48
CA ILE A 239 -14.67 0.78 -18.99
C ILE A 239 -13.65 0.68 -20.11
N GLU A 240 -12.41 1.08 -19.81
CA GLU A 240 -11.24 0.91 -20.65
C GLU A 240 -10.28 -0.09 -19.98
N MET A 241 -10.27 -1.31 -20.51
CA MET A 241 -9.44 -2.42 -19.99
C MET A 241 -8.05 -2.42 -20.63
N SER A 242 -7.08 -3.02 -19.95
CA SER A 242 -5.69 -3.12 -20.46
C SER A 242 -5.11 -1.77 -20.91
N PHE A 243 -5.54 -0.67 -20.30
CA PHE A 243 -5.19 0.68 -20.71
C PHE A 243 -3.93 1.15 -19.99
N ALA A 244 -2.81 1.18 -20.70
CA ALA A 244 -1.52 1.65 -20.20
C ALA A 244 -1.28 3.11 -20.59
N THR A 245 -1.53 4.03 -19.66
CA THR A 245 -1.43 5.48 -19.89
C THR A 245 0.01 5.92 -20.10
N HIS A 246 0.26 6.81 -21.06
CA HIS A 246 1.56 7.42 -21.31
C HIS A 246 1.51 8.93 -21.58
N GLY A 247 0.32 9.51 -21.86
CA GLY A 247 0.23 10.93 -22.19
C GLY A 247 -1.14 11.54 -21.89
N LEU A 248 -1.14 12.86 -21.65
CA LEU A 248 -2.31 13.70 -21.53
C LEU A 248 -2.14 14.91 -22.47
N ARG A 249 -3.21 15.34 -23.07
CA ARG A 249 -3.23 16.59 -23.87
C ARG A 249 -4.59 17.29 -23.85
N MET A 250 -4.57 18.59 -24.01
CA MET A 250 -5.80 19.38 -24.10
C MET A 250 -6.57 19.09 -25.39
N ASN A 251 -7.89 19.07 -25.31
CA ASN A 251 -8.81 19.09 -26.43
C ASN A 251 -10.05 19.93 -26.12
N GLY A 252 -10.14 21.11 -26.65
CA GLY A 252 -11.13 22.08 -26.20
C GLY A 252 -10.98 22.40 -24.73
N ASN A 253 -12.04 22.20 -23.95
CA ASN A 253 -12.04 22.42 -22.50
C ASN A 253 -11.75 21.14 -21.68
N GLY A 254 -11.51 20.00 -22.33
CA GLY A 254 -11.28 18.73 -21.65
C GLY A 254 -9.90 18.15 -21.94
N VAL A 255 -9.50 17.16 -21.15
CA VAL A 255 -8.23 16.45 -21.25
C VAL A 255 -8.45 15.11 -21.97
N LEU A 256 -7.74 14.88 -23.06
CA LEU A 256 -7.61 13.57 -23.67
C LEU A 256 -6.50 12.80 -22.95
N VAL A 257 -6.74 11.52 -22.70
CA VAL A 257 -5.75 10.61 -22.13
C VAL A 257 -5.33 9.60 -23.19
N GLU A 258 -4.02 9.53 -23.42
CA GLU A 258 -3.38 8.69 -24.41
C GLU A 258 -2.77 7.47 -23.71
N GLY A 259 -3.02 6.31 -24.26
CA GLY A 259 -2.55 5.04 -23.73
C GLY A 259 -2.34 4.01 -24.81
N THR A 260 -1.86 2.85 -24.38
CA THR A 260 -1.71 1.65 -25.22
C THR A 260 -2.59 0.55 -24.63
N THR A 261 -3.33 -0.15 -25.49
CA THR A 261 -4.09 -1.37 -25.17
C THR A 261 -3.49 -2.57 -25.91
N ALA A 262 -4.07 -3.75 -25.73
CA ALA A 262 -3.68 -4.92 -26.51
C ALA A 262 -3.87 -4.72 -28.05
N GLU A 263 -4.78 -3.82 -28.43
CA GLU A 263 -5.13 -3.52 -29.81
C GLU A 263 -4.27 -2.39 -30.43
N GLY A 264 -3.41 -1.76 -29.61
CA GLY A 264 -2.53 -0.66 -30.02
C GLY A 264 -2.78 0.66 -29.32
N GLN A 265 -2.40 1.76 -29.96
CA GLN A 265 -2.57 3.12 -29.42
C GLN A 265 -4.06 3.47 -29.30
N ARG A 266 -4.44 4.01 -28.16
CA ARG A 266 -5.81 4.40 -27.84
C ARG A 266 -5.82 5.77 -27.19
N THR A 267 -6.77 6.62 -27.57
CA THR A 267 -7.05 7.91 -26.93
C THR A 267 -8.48 7.90 -26.41
N ILE A 268 -8.67 8.28 -25.16
CA ILE A 268 -9.97 8.35 -24.49
C ILE A 268 -10.27 9.76 -23.96
N GLY A 269 -11.53 10.08 -23.79
CA GLY A 269 -11.99 11.38 -23.35
C GLY A 269 -12.66 12.18 -24.49
N PRO A 270 -12.76 13.51 -24.41
CA PRO A 270 -12.13 14.38 -23.41
C PRO A 270 -12.83 14.32 -22.04
N PHE A 271 -12.04 14.44 -20.97
CA PHE A 271 -12.49 14.47 -19.57
C PHE A 271 -12.33 15.86 -18.95
N ASP A 272 -13.23 16.21 -18.04
CA ASP A 272 -13.18 17.45 -17.29
C ASP A 272 -12.37 17.27 -16.00
N ARG A 273 -12.43 16.06 -15.41
CA ARG A 273 -11.71 15.65 -14.18
C ARG A 273 -11.11 14.26 -14.34
N ILE A 274 -10.00 14.04 -13.64
CA ILE A 274 -9.31 12.74 -13.55
C ILE A 274 -9.08 12.44 -12.08
N ILE A 275 -9.43 11.23 -11.66
CA ILE A 275 -9.11 10.72 -10.32
C ILE A 275 -8.04 9.64 -10.46
N SER A 276 -6.85 9.92 -9.91
CA SER A 276 -5.74 8.98 -9.86
C SER A 276 -5.83 8.15 -8.59
N ALA A 277 -6.39 6.95 -8.69
CA ALA A 277 -6.43 5.94 -7.64
C ALA A 277 -5.40 4.83 -7.89
N THR A 278 -4.20 5.22 -8.33
CA THR A 278 -3.10 4.34 -8.78
C THR A 278 -2.24 3.83 -7.63
N GLY A 279 -2.59 4.18 -6.38
CA GLY A 279 -1.86 3.80 -5.18
C GLY A 279 -0.71 4.74 -4.83
N GLN A 280 0.14 4.30 -3.92
CA GLN A 280 1.20 5.11 -3.31
C GLN A 280 2.47 4.27 -3.21
N ARG A 281 3.59 4.93 -2.88
CA ARG A 281 4.88 4.30 -2.66
C ARG A 281 5.62 4.96 -1.50
N PRO A 282 6.55 4.25 -0.84
CA PRO A 282 7.33 4.83 0.24
C PRO A 282 8.28 5.91 -0.28
N ASP A 283 8.57 6.89 0.59
CA ASP A 283 9.68 7.83 0.40
C ASP A 283 10.74 7.57 1.48
N PHE A 284 11.94 7.22 1.05
CA PHE A 284 13.12 7.00 1.90
C PHE A 284 14.18 8.08 1.72
N SER A 285 13.89 9.18 1.05
CA SER A 285 14.86 10.24 0.71
C SER A 285 15.51 10.86 1.94
N PHE A 286 14.76 11.02 3.04
CA PHE A 286 15.27 11.55 4.30
C PHE A 286 16.19 10.55 5.05
N ALA A 287 16.11 9.26 4.73
CA ALA A 287 16.92 8.19 5.31
C ALA A 287 18.04 7.71 4.36
N SER A 288 18.41 8.52 3.36
CA SER A 288 19.39 8.15 2.32
C SER A 288 20.78 7.81 2.84
N GLU A 289 21.15 8.30 4.03
CA GLU A 289 22.42 8.00 4.69
C GLU A 289 22.40 6.75 5.58
N LEU A 290 21.26 6.07 5.66
CA LEU A 290 21.13 4.80 6.34
C LEU A 290 21.40 3.62 5.41
N GLN A 291 21.89 2.52 5.97
CA GLN A 291 22.16 1.28 5.24
C GLN A 291 20.87 0.45 5.14
N LEU A 292 19.88 0.96 4.36
CA LEU A 292 18.61 0.28 4.16
C LEU A 292 18.80 -0.93 3.23
N ASP A 293 18.18 -2.06 3.60
CA ASP A 293 18.11 -3.27 2.77
C ASP A 293 16.67 -3.41 2.23
N LEU A 294 16.42 -2.84 1.06
CA LEU A 294 15.11 -2.84 0.43
C LEU A 294 15.00 -3.95 -0.62
N HIS A 295 13.82 -4.58 -0.66
CA HIS A 295 13.44 -5.52 -1.72
C HIS A 295 13.25 -4.75 -3.04
N PRO A 296 13.89 -5.17 -4.15
CA PRO A 296 13.97 -4.36 -5.38
C PRO A 296 12.63 -4.16 -6.08
N VAL A 297 11.64 -5.02 -5.83
CA VAL A 297 10.33 -4.97 -6.50
C VAL A 297 9.32 -4.18 -5.67
N VAL A 298 9.15 -4.54 -4.40
CA VAL A 298 8.11 -3.97 -3.55
C VAL A 298 8.58 -2.84 -2.63
N GLU A 299 9.88 -2.59 -2.53
CA GLU A 299 10.45 -1.53 -1.68
C GLU A 299 10.12 -1.66 -0.18
N SER A 300 9.78 -2.87 0.29
CA SER A 300 9.76 -3.24 1.71
C SER A 300 11.16 -3.70 2.14
N THR A 301 11.33 -4.15 3.39
CA THR A 301 12.57 -4.83 3.78
C THR A 301 12.82 -6.07 2.94
N ARG A 302 14.08 -6.48 2.81
CA ARG A 302 14.48 -7.67 2.05
C ARG A 302 13.79 -8.94 2.53
N ALA A 303 13.63 -9.09 3.84
CA ALA A 303 13.02 -10.28 4.44
C ALA A 303 11.49 -10.27 4.29
N LEU A 304 10.83 -9.13 4.41
CA LEU A 304 9.38 -9.02 4.27
C LEU A 304 8.92 -9.10 2.81
N GLY A 305 9.71 -8.57 1.86
CA GLY A 305 9.32 -8.46 0.46
C GLY A 305 8.74 -9.73 -0.15
N PRO A 306 9.43 -10.90 -0.06
CA PRO A 306 8.91 -12.16 -0.59
C PRO A 306 7.60 -12.62 0.04
N LEU A 307 7.30 -12.20 1.28
CA LEU A 307 6.08 -12.61 2.00
C LEU A 307 4.85 -11.80 1.59
N ILE A 308 5.05 -10.63 0.97
CA ILE A 308 3.98 -9.69 0.62
C ILE A 308 3.93 -9.35 -0.88
N ASP A 309 4.79 -9.94 -1.70
CA ASP A 309 4.84 -9.66 -3.15
C ASP A 309 3.49 -10.01 -3.79
N PRO A 310 2.77 -9.03 -4.38
CA PRO A 310 1.46 -9.27 -4.99
C PRO A 310 1.52 -10.11 -6.27
N ASN A 311 2.72 -10.37 -6.81
CA ASN A 311 2.92 -11.29 -7.93
C ASN A 311 2.93 -12.76 -7.47
N GLU A 312 3.28 -13.02 -6.19
CA GLU A 312 3.40 -14.36 -5.61
C GLU A 312 2.25 -14.68 -4.65
N HIS A 313 1.69 -13.66 -3.97
CA HIS A 313 0.72 -13.84 -2.89
C HIS A 313 -0.57 -13.07 -3.13
N SER A 314 -1.68 -13.60 -2.64
CA SER A 314 -2.95 -12.86 -2.53
C SER A 314 -3.04 -12.13 -1.19
N CYS A 315 -3.94 -11.14 -1.14
CA CYS A 315 -4.12 -10.25 0.01
C CYS A 315 -4.48 -10.89 1.36
N GLY A 316 -4.71 -12.18 1.46
CA GLY A 316 -5.09 -12.85 2.71
C GLY A 316 -4.11 -13.93 3.16
N THR A 317 -3.00 -14.11 2.44
CA THR A 317 -2.05 -15.19 2.69
C THR A 317 -0.70 -14.71 3.26
N VAL A 318 -0.62 -13.47 3.72
CA VAL A 318 0.60 -12.94 4.32
C VAL A 318 0.84 -13.63 5.66
N PRO A 319 1.99 -14.32 5.85
CA PRO A 319 2.31 -14.96 7.11
C PRO A 319 2.55 -13.94 8.22
N PRO A 320 2.38 -14.33 9.49
CA PRO A 320 2.77 -13.49 10.62
C PRO A 320 4.23 -13.04 10.49
N HIS A 321 4.48 -11.76 10.76
CA HIS A 321 5.81 -11.16 10.67
C HIS A 321 5.97 -10.06 11.73
N GLY A 322 7.19 -9.88 12.21
CA GLY A 322 7.51 -8.96 13.28
C GLY A 322 8.84 -8.25 13.04
N TRP A 323 9.53 -7.90 14.12
CA TRP A 323 10.77 -7.12 14.07
C TRP A 323 11.85 -7.73 13.16
N ARG A 324 11.93 -9.07 13.07
CA ARG A 324 12.94 -9.76 12.25
C ARG A 324 12.78 -9.49 10.77
N GLU A 325 11.56 -9.59 10.28
CA GLU A 325 11.22 -9.32 8.89
C GLU A 325 11.26 -7.81 8.57
N LEU A 326 11.15 -6.96 9.59
CA LEU A 326 11.20 -5.50 9.47
C LEU A 326 12.59 -4.91 9.66
N ALA A 327 13.58 -5.73 10.03
CA ALA A 327 14.95 -5.27 10.24
C ALA A 327 15.65 -4.94 8.91
N HIS A 328 16.43 -3.87 8.95
CA HIS A 328 17.37 -3.48 7.89
C HIS A 328 18.81 -3.89 8.25
N THR A 329 19.74 -3.72 7.32
CA THR A 329 21.18 -3.75 7.64
C THR A 329 21.57 -2.65 8.64
N GLU A 330 20.81 -1.55 8.66
CA GLU A 330 20.95 -0.48 9.64
C GLU A 330 20.36 -0.93 10.99
N PRO A 331 21.17 -1.15 12.03
CA PRO A 331 20.66 -1.57 13.35
C PRO A 331 19.72 -0.54 13.95
N ASP A 332 18.68 -0.99 14.66
CA ASP A 332 17.73 -0.15 15.42
C ASP A 332 16.98 0.91 14.56
N TYR A 333 16.97 0.76 13.25
CA TYR A 333 16.09 1.49 12.35
C TYR A 333 15.02 0.56 11.80
N PHE A 334 13.78 0.89 12.02
CA PHE A 334 12.63 0.10 11.57
C PHE A 334 11.65 0.96 10.81
N VAL A 335 10.96 0.34 9.86
CA VAL A 335 9.81 0.92 9.18
C VAL A 335 8.58 0.12 9.56
N ALA A 336 7.54 0.78 10.07
CA ALA A 336 6.29 0.13 10.47
C ALA A 336 5.07 0.81 9.84
N GLY A 337 3.94 0.15 9.91
CA GLY A 337 2.70 0.60 9.28
C GLY A 337 2.71 0.37 7.76
N ILE A 338 1.83 1.06 7.04
CA ILE A 338 1.66 0.88 5.59
C ILE A 338 2.97 1.05 4.80
N LYS A 339 3.89 1.90 5.26
CA LYS A 339 5.18 2.14 4.63
C LYS A 339 6.05 0.89 4.59
N SER A 340 5.97 0.02 5.62
CA SER A 340 6.74 -1.23 5.67
C SER A 340 6.39 -2.19 4.54
N TYR A 341 5.17 -2.10 4.00
CA TYR A 341 4.72 -2.90 2.86
C TYR A 341 5.17 -2.34 1.50
N GLY A 342 5.85 -1.19 1.52
CA GLY A 342 6.39 -0.59 0.29
C GLY A 342 5.29 -0.32 -0.74
N ARG A 343 5.40 -0.97 -1.90
CA ARG A 343 4.43 -0.87 -3.01
C ARG A 343 3.35 -1.94 -2.98
N ALA A 344 3.36 -2.86 -2.02
CA ALA A 344 2.32 -3.88 -1.91
C ALA A 344 0.98 -3.24 -1.49
N PRO A 345 -0.13 -3.57 -2.17
CA PRO A 345 -1.37 -2.78 -2.07
C PRO A 345 -2.21 -3.07 -0.83
N THR A 346 -1.87 -4.09 -0.06
CA THR A 346 -2.73 -4.57 1.03
C THR A 346 -2.08 -4.39 2.39
N PHE A 347 -2.76 -3.63 3.26
CA PHE A 347 -2.34 -3.41 4.63
C PHE A 347 -3.57 -3.21 5.52
N LEU A 348 -3.56 -3.81 6.71
CA LEU A 348 -4.58 -3.62 7.74
C LEU A 348 -3.96 -3.01 8.99
N LEU A 349 -4.74 -2.24 9.76
CA LEU A 349 -4.27 -1.61 11.00
C LEU A 349 -3.73 -2.64 11.99
N LEU A 350 -4.37 -3.83 12.10
CA LEU A 350 -3.89 -4.94 12.93
C LEU A 350 -2.44 -5.32 12.62
N THR A 351 -2.06 -5.33 11.33
CA THR A 351 -0.68 -5.59 10.94
C THR A 351 0.28 -4.56 11.53
N GLY A 352 -0.07 -3.27 11.43
CA GLY A 352 0.75 -2.20 11.97
C GLY A 352 0.90 -2.26 13.49
N TYR A 353 -0.16 -2.58 14.20
CA TYR A 353 -0.13 -2.72 15.65
C TYR A 353 0.80 -3.85 16.08
N GLU A 354 0.71 -5.02 15.43
CA GLU A 354 1.59 -6.14 15.74
C GLU A 354 3.06 -5.85 15.39
N GLN A 355 3.31 -5.16 14.25
CA GLN A 355 4.65 -4.71 13.90
C GLN A 355 5.25 -3.81 14.98
N VAL A 356 4.51 -2.79 15.42
CA VAL A 356 4.98 -1.84 16.46
C VAL A 356 5.18 -2.54 17.79
N ARG A 357 4.28 -3.46 18.18
CA ARG A 357 4.39 -4.25 19.41
C ARG A 357 5.69 -5.09 19.40
N SER A 358 5.93 -5.82 18.31
CA SER A 358 7.11 -6.68 18.15
C SER A 358 8.41 -5.85 18.15
N ILE A 359 8.47 -4.74 17.42
CA ILE A 359 9.61 -3.81 17.41
C ILE A 359 9.85 -3.21 18.80
N ALA A 360 8.81 -2.77 19.49
CA ALA A 360 8.92 -2.18 20.82
C ALA A 360 9.46 -3.18 21.84
N ALA A 361 8.99 -4.43 21.81
CA ALA A 361 9.50 -5.51 22.65
C ALA A 361 10.98 -5.80 22.38
N HIS A 362 11.38 -5.85 21.08
CA HIS A 362 12.77 -6.02 20.71
C HIS A 362 13.66 -4.89 21.25
N LEU A 363 13.28 -3.63 21.05
CA LEU A 363 14.03 -2.47 21.54
C LEU A 363 14.09 -2.39 23.07
N ALA A 364 13.11 -2.97 23.77
CA ALA A 364 13.10 -3.11 25.22
C ALA A 364 13.94 -4.28 25.74
N GLY A 365 14.46 -5.15 24.84
CA GLY A 365 15.23 -6.34 25.21
C GLY A 365 14.38 -7.56 25.59
N ASP A 366 13.06 -7.48 25.43
CA ASP A 366 12.14 -8.61 25.63
C ASP A 366 12.03 -9.42 24.33
N HIS A 367 13.06 -10.24 24.08
CA HIS A 367 13.16 -11.02 22.85
C HIS A 367 12.05 -12.09 22.75
N ALA A 368 11.59 -12.63 23.87
CA ALA A 368 10.51 -13.61 23.87
C ALA A 368 9.20 -12.99 23.38
N ALA A 369 8.83 -11.81 23.89
CA ALA A 369 7.65 -11.09 23.41
C ALA A 369 7.83 -10.56 21.99
N ALA A 370 9.04 -10.17 21.59
CA ALA A 370 9.33 -9.70 20.24
C ALA A 370 9.12 -10.80 19.20
N ASP A 371 9.49 -12.04 19.50
CA ASP A 371 9.39 -13.21 18.62
C ASP A 371 7.99 -13.86 18.64
N ASP A 372 7.17 -13.59 19.65
CA ASP A 372 5.77 -14.08 19.76
C ASP A 372 4.84 -13.22 18.88
N VAL A 373 4.90 -13.42 17.56
CA VAL A 373 4.08 -12.68 16.59
C VAL A 373 2.68 -13.27 16.50
N ARG A 374 1.65 -12.46 16.77
CA ARG A 374 0.24 -12.88 16.91
C ARG A 374 -0.65 -12.29 15.82
N LEU A 375 -0.18 -12.23 14.58
CA LEU A 375 -0.93 -11.66 13.47
C LEU A 375 -1.86 -12.71 12.84
N VAL A 376 -3.17 -12.46 12.91
CA VAL A 376 -4.20 -13.22 12.19
C VAL A 376 -4.92 -12.25 11.25
N LEU A 377 -4.75 -12.44 9.94
CA LEU A 377 -5.34 -11.58 8.92
C LEU A 377 -6.60 -12.21 8.33
N PRO A 378 -7.67 -11.41 8.10
CA PRO A 378 -8.88 -11.91 7.46
C PRO A 378 -8.64 -12.23 5.98
N GLU A 379 -9.03 -13.41 5.54
CA GLU A 379 -8.91 -13.87 4.15
C GLU A 379 -9.86 -13.11 3.22
N THR A 380 -9.44 -12.94 1.96
CA THR A 380 -10.24 -12.21 0.95
C THR A 380 -11.30 -13.05 0.27
N GLY A 381 -11.28 -14.39 0.47
CA GLY A 381 -12.15 -15.33 -0.24
C GLY A 381 -11.88 -15.44 -1.75
N VAL A 382 -10.81 -14.82 -2.26
CA VAL A 382 -10.35 -14.99 -3.63
C VAL A 382 -9.31 -16.10 -3.64
N CYS A 383 -9.65 -17.25 -4.26
CA CYS A 383 -8.70 -18.33 -4.46
C CYS A 383 -7.51 -17.87 -5.32
N ASN A 384 -6.30 -18.34 -5.00
CA ASN A 384 -5.07 -18.16 -5.79
C ASN A 384 -5.13 -18.97 -7.11
N ALA A 385 -6.13 -18.74 -7.94
CA ALA A 385 -6.12 -19.28 -9.29
C ALA A 385 -5.17 -18.44 -10.13
N THR A 386 -4.13 -19.04 -10.64
CA THR A 386 -3.33 -18.53 -11.75
C THR A 386 -4.28 -18.01 -12.84
N LEU A 387 -4.23 -16.73 -13.13
CA LEU A 387 -5.27 -15.98 -13.86
C LEU A 387 -5.37 -16.30 -15.36
N ASP A 388 -4.72 -17.36 -15.84
CA ASP A 388 -4.71 -17.74 -17.26
C ASP A 388 -5.68 -18.88 -17.62
N GLN A 389 -6.46 -19.40 -16.67
CA GLN A 389 -7.42 -20.48 -16.96
C GLN A 389 -8.77 -20.27 -16.28
N VAL A 390 -9.56 -19.31 -16.73
CA VAL A 390 -11.01 -19.34 -16.52
C VAL A 390 -11.68 -19.56 -17.87
N ALA A 391 -11.88 -20.83 -18.21
CA ALA A 391 -12.85 -21.22 -19.20
C ALA A 391 -14.27 -20.88 -18.67
N PRO A 392 -15.22 -20.41 -19.50
CA PRO A 392 -16.56 -20.12 -19.06
C PRO A 392 -17.31 -21.44 -18.77
N GLY A 393 -17.66 -21.63 -17.51
CA GLY A 393 -18.57 -22.68 -17.08
C GLY A 393 -17.90 -23.82 -16.31
N GLY A 394 -17.76 -23.67 -14.99
CA GLY A 394 -17.43 -24.74 -14.08
C GLY A 394 -17.93 -24.41 -12.68
N ALA A 395 -18.98 -25.11 -12.23
CA ALA A 395 -19.54 -24.99 -10.90
C ALA A 395 -18.50 -25.31 -9.82
N CYS A 396 -18.34 -24.44 -8.85
CA CYS A 396 -17.53 -24.69 -7.65
C CYS A 396 -18.16 -25.78 -6.80
N CYS A 397 -17.32 -26.64 -6.28
CA CYS A 397 -17.60 -27.82 -5.48
C CYS A 397 -18.48 -27.52 -4.26
N THR A 398 -19.61 -28.22 -4.19
CA THR A 398 -20.41 -28.42 -2.97
C THR A 398 -19.65 -29.33 -2.01
N GLY A 399 -19.66 -28.97 -0.72
CA GLY A 399 -18.93 -29.63 0.33
C GLY A 399 -19.22 -31.14 0.46
N ALA A 400 -18.18 -31.89 0.75
CA ALA A 400 -18.24 -33.21 1.33
C ALA A 400 -17.37 -33.21 2.60
N GLU A 401 -17.92 -33.74 3.67
CA GLU A 401 -17.29 -33.91 4.98
C GLU A 401 -16.00 -34.74 4.90
N PRO A 402 -15.02 -34.51 5.78
CA PRO A 402 -13.78 -35.30 5.77
C PRO A 402 -13.99 -36.69 6.35
N GLN A 403 -13.88 -37.71 5.52
CA GLN A 403 -13.68 -39.10 5.98
C GLN A 403 -12.18 -39.29 6.26
N ALA A 404 -11.89 -39.80 7.46
CA ALA A 404 -10.57 -40.21 7.89
C ALA A 404 -9.98 -41.27 6.95
N GLN A 405 -8.80 -41.01 6.40
CA GLN A 405 -7.98 -42.01 5.70
C GLN A 405 -6.74 -42.32 6.51
N GLU A 406 -6.55 -43.62 6.73
CA GLU A 406 -5.37 -44.21 7.39
C GLU A 406 -4.08 -44.02 6.57
N PRO A 407 -2.90 -44.09 7.22
CA PRO A 407 -1.64 -43.83 6.55
C PRO A 407 -1.12 -45.08 5.83
N CYS A 408 -0.96 -45.02 4.52
CA CYS A 408 -0.14 -45.94 3.75
C CYS A 408 1.29 -45.41 3.62
N CYS A 409 2.18 -45.91 4.48
CA CYS A 409 3.63 -45.84 4.27
C CYS A 409 4.13 -47.20 3.83
N GLU A 410 4.55 -47.35 2.60
CA GLU A 410 5.57 -48.34 2.22
C GLU A 410 6.50 -47.74 1.17
N ARG A 411 7.79 -47.67 1.53
CA ARG A 411 8.90 -47.33 0.64
C ARG A 411 9.38 -48.60 -0.07
N PRO A 412 9.65 -48.59 -1.37
CA PRO A 412 10.57 -49.56 -1.97
C PRO A 412 11.98 -48.99 -2.08
N ALA A 413 12.92 -49.93 -1.95
CA ALA A 413 14.34 -49.77 -1.85
C ALA A 413 15.04 -49.23 -3.12
N ALA A 414 16.24 -48.66 -2.90
CA ALA A 414 17.16 -48.15 -3.86
C ALA A 414 17.59 -49.10 -4.93
N GLN A 415 17.55 -48.70 -6.20
CA GLN A 415 18.36 -49.28 -7.27
C GLN A 415 19.42 -48.29 -7.75
N LYS A 416 20.64 -48.78 -7.80
CA LYS A 416 21.86 -48.12 -8.26
C LYS A 416 21.77 -47.79 -9.75
N ALA A 417 21.98 -46.55 -10.12
CA ALA A 417 22.20 -46.14 -11.50
C ALA A 417 23.67 -45.96 -11.78
N THR A 418 24.12 -46.66 -12.79
CA THR A 418 25.46 -46.61 -13.36
C THR A 418 25.74 -45.38 -14.21
N THR A 419 26.91 -44.89 -14.08
CA THR A 419 27.60 -43.79 -14.75
C THR A 419 27.52 -43.82 -16.28
N CYS A 420 27.31 -42.64 -16.91
CA CYS A 420 27.91 -42.32 -18.21
C CYS A 420 28.19 -40.82 -18.26
N CYS A 421 29.45 -40.46 -18.12
CA CYS A 421 29.99 -39.12 -18.36
C CYS A 421 30.54 -38.99 -19.78
N GLY A 422 30.22 -37.88 -20.43
CA GLY A 422 30.94 -37.38 -21.58
C GLY A 422 30.97 -35.86 -21.56
N PRO A 423 32.12 -35.17 -21.66
CA PRO A 423 32.18 -33.72 -21.50
C PRO A 423 31.84 -32.99 -22.81
N ALA A 424 30.92 -32.04 -22.74
CA ALA A 424 30.66 -31.09 -23.81
C ALA A 424 31.72 -29.96 -23.81
N LYS A 425 32.31 -29.73 -24.96
CA LYS A 425 33.30 -28.67 -25.21
C LYS A 425 32.60 -27.32 -25.25
N VAL A 426 33.03 -26.41 -24.39
CA VAL A 426 32.65 -24.99 -24.43
C VAL A 426 33.57 -24.29 -25.44
N ALA A 427 32.97 -23.66 -26.44
CA ALA A 427 33.69 -22.81 -27.39
C ALA A 427 33.90 -21.42 -26.79
N ALA A 428 35.13 -20.96 -26.78
CA ALA A 428 35.53 -19.64 -26.31
C ALA A 428 35.16 -18.56 -27.33
N VAL A 429 34.38 -17.55 -26.90
CA VAL A 429 34.15 -16.33 -27.66
C VAL A 429 35.19 -15.29 -27.24
N LYS A 430 35.96 -14.79 -28.21
CA LYS A 430 36.94 -13.72 -28.04
C LYS A 430 36.22 -12.35 -27.94
N PRO A 431 36.66 -11.44 -27.06
CA PRO A 431 36.12 -10.07 -27.05
C PRO A 431 36.75 -9.23 -28.18
N VAL A 432 35.93 -8.51 -28.90
CA VAL A 432 36.31 -7.46 -29.84
C VAL A 432 36.51 -6.18 -29.05
N LEU A 433 37.70 -5.64 -29.02
CA LEU A 433 38.04 -4.31 -28.51
C LEU A 433 37.89 -3.30 -29.65
N GLU A 434 36.86 -2.49 -29.63
CA GLU A 434 36.81 -1.25 -30.41
C GLU A 434 37.30 -0.07 -29.55
N LYS A 435 38.31 0.61 -30.09
CA LYS A 435 38.87 1.85 -29.55
C LYS A 435 37.95 3.02 -29.85
N ALA A 436 37.45 3.69 -28.82
CA ALA A 436 36.88 5.01 -28.99
C ALA A 436 37.79 6.05 -28.36
N GLY A 437 38.13 7.06 -29.16
CA GLY A 437 39.12 8.07 -28.85
C GLY A 437 38.64 9.14 -27.85
N CYS A 438 39.62 9.71 -27.18
CA CYS A 438 39.53 10.93 -26.39
C CYS A 438 39.06 12.12 -27.24
N CYS A 439 38.05 12.86 -26.76
CA CYS A 439 37.95 14.29 -26.99
C CYS A 439 37.93 15.01 -25.66
N ARG A 440 38.92 15.87 -25.46
CA ARG A 440 38.95 16.97 -24.48
C ARG A 440 38.01 18.07 -24.96
N ILE A 441 37.16 18.61 -24.11
CA ILE A 441 37.14 20.02 -23.70
C ILE A 441 36.36 20.07 -22.39
#